data_f511215769cdd04eab33a383d782a0cc
#
_entry.id   f511215769cdd04eab33a383d782a0cc
#
_cell.length_a   1.000
_cell.length_b   1.000
_cell.length_c   1.000
_cell.angle_alpha   90.00
_cell.angle_beta   90.00
_cell.angle_gamma   90.00
#
_symmetry.space_group_name_H-M   'P 1'
#
loop_
_entity.id
_entity.type
_entity.pdbx_description
1 polymer ?
#
loop_
_entity_poly.entity_id
_entity_poly.type
_entity_poly.pdbx_seq_one_letter_code
_entity_poly.pdbx_strand_id
1 'polypeptide(L)'
;MRAARTLAEILRLPEHRARYEAQTEEIGAIDAADDEVLLNRRLLPDPARARVRVYSTQSTHKTLTSLRQGSMIHVWDQDFGQKVEETFHEAYMTHTSTSPNYQILASLDLGRRQAALEGFELVQKQIENAMRLRDAVDQHPLLSRYMRCLTTADLIPAEYRPSGIDQPLHAGLPKMITAWDCDEFVLDPSRVTIYIGTTGIEGDAFKRRHLMDRYGVQINKTSRNTVLFMTTIGTTRSSVAYLIEVLVTMARELEAQLTDMGPNERAGHERAVLRLTSPSAPLPDFSGFHPSFTDGRGLPTREGDVRRAFYLAYNDSYCEYLTADEVEQRVESGEQVVSTTYVTPYPPGFPVLVPGQVFSPQILAFMRSLDTPEVHGYRPDVGYRVYVDKALEIAATTRPAPPPDPAGPPATAPDTAPAAPPDAA
;
A
#
# COMPACT_ATOMS: atom_id res chain seq x y z
N MET A 1 6.28 16.55 6.40
CA MET A 1 5.58 15.28 6.10
C MET A 1 4.15 15.23 6.66
N ARG A 2 3.92 15.41 7.97
CA ARG A 2 2.52 15.46 8.49
C ARG A 2 1.66 16.49 7.77
N ALA A 3 2.15 17.71 7.59
CA ALA A 3 1.43 18.78 6.93
C ALA A 3 1.08 18.49 5.47
N ALA A 4 1.98 17.89 4.70
CA ALA A 4 1.74 17.58 3.29
C ALA A 4 0.73 16.43 3.11
N ARG A 5 0.80 15.38 3.94
CA ARG A 5 -0.22 14.31 3.93
C ARG A 5 -1.59 14.84 4.34
N THR A 6 -1.62 15.62 5.42
CA THR A 6 -2.85 16.25 5.90
C THR A 6 -3.45 17.16 4.84
N LEU A 7 -2.64 17.92 4.12
CA LEU A 7 -3.09 18.78 3.03
C LEU A 7 -3.63 17.96 1.85
N ALA A 8 -2.91 16.91 1.44
CA ALA A 8 -3.36 16.03 0.35
C ALA A 8 -4.68 15.33 0.68
N GLU A 9 -4.88 14.93 1.94
CA GLU A 9 -6.13 14.33 2.42
C GLU A 9 -7.26 15.35 2.48
N ILE A 10 -6.99 16.56 2.95
CA ILE A 10 -7.95 17.68 2.96
C ILE A 10 -8.39 18.02 1.52
N LEU A 11 -7.46 18.08 0.58
CA LEU A 11 -7.74 18.43 -0.81
C LEU A 11 -8.57 17.36 -1.56
N ARG A 12 -8.60 16.14 -1.06
CA ARG A 12 -9.46 15.07 -1.60
C ARG A 12 -10.94 15.23 -1.22
N LEU A 13 -11.24 15.98 -0.17
CA LEU A 13 -12.61 16.22 0.23
C LEU A 13 -13.24 17.29 -0.68
N PRO A 14 -14.41 17.04 -1.32
CA PRO A 14 -15.00 17.95 -2.30
C PRO A 14 -15.18 19.38 -1.77
N GLU A 15 -15.61 19.51 -0.52
CA GLU A 15 -15.79 20.79 0.15
C GLU A 15 -14.49 21.59 0.36
N HIS A 16 -13.39 20.91 0.61
CA HIS A 16 -12.08 21.55 0.76
C HIS A 16 -11.45 21.82 -0.59
N ARG A 17 -11.69 20.98 -1.56
CA ARG A 17 -11.24 21.17 -2.93
C ARG A 17 -11.84 22.43 -3.56
N ALA A 18 -13.15 22.61 -3.44
CA ALA A 18 -13.82 23.83 -3.92
C ALA A 18 -13.27 25.10 -3.25
N ARG A 19 -12.99 25.04 -1.94
CA ARG A 19 -12.36 26.16 -1.21
C ARG A 19 -10.93 26.43 -1.64
N TYR A 20 -10.17 25.37 -1.91
CA TYR A 20 -8.81 25.49 -2.40
C TYR A 20 -8.77 26.07 -3.81
N GLU A 21 -9.66 25.63 -4.69
CA GLU A 21 -9.80 26.14 -6.06
C GLU A 21 -10.18 27.62 -6.04
N ALA A 22 -11.17 28.03 -5.24
CA ALA A 22 -11.54 29.41 -5.06
C ALA A 22 -10.40 30.26 -4.51
N GLN A 23 -9.63 29.77 -3.55
CA GLN A 23 -8.45 30.45 -3.01
C GLN A 23 -7.33 30.55 -4.03
N THR A 24 -7.15 29.54 -4.87
CA THR A 24 -6.15 29.52 -5.94
C THR A 24 -6.49 30.55 -7.01
N GLU A 25 -7.78 30.66 -7.39
CA GLU A 25 -8.24 31.73 -8.30
C GLU A 25 -8.01 33.12 -7.69
N GLU A 26 -8.31 33.29 -6.41
CA GLU A 26 -8.11 34.54 -5.68
C GLU A 26 -6.63 34.93 -5.60
N ILE A 27 -5.73 33.94 -5.40
CA ILE A 27 -4.28 34.13 -5.41
C ILE A 27 -3.79 34.48 -6.83
N GLY A 28 -4.31 33.78 -7.85
CA GLY A 28 -3.97 34.05 -9.25
C GLY A 28 -4.38 35.42 -9.74
N ALA A 29 -5.35 36.06 -9.08
CA ALA A 29 -5.78 37.43 -9.36
C ALA A 29 -4.90 38.51 -8.66
N ILE A 30 -3.95 38.14 -7.82
CA ILE A 30 -3.05 39.08 -7.14
C ILE A 30 -2.00 39.55 -8.14
N ASP A 31 -1.78 40.87 -8.20
CA ASP A 31 -0.69 41.43 -8.98
C ASP A 31 0.66 40.93 -8.39
N ALA A 32 1.45 40.27 -9.24
CA ALA A 32 2.77 39.76 -8.84
C ALA A 32 3.77 40.88 -8.45
N ALA A 33 3.43 42.13 -8.75
CA ALA A 33 4.22 43.32 -8.34
C ALA A 33 3.83 43.85 -6.96
N ASP A 34 2.77 43.31 -6.32
CA ASP A 34 2.33 43.75 -4.99
C ASP A 34 2.98 42.88 -3.90
N ASP A 35 4.20 43.26 -3.54
CA ASP A 35 4.98 42.56 -2.50
C ASP A 35 4.27 42.55 -1.15
N GLU A 36 3.55 43.60 -0.79
CA GLU A 36 2.89 43.69 0.51
C GLU A 36 1.74 42.69 0.61
N VAL A 37 0.95 42.54 -0.44
CA VAL A 37 -0.13 41.54 -0.51
C VAL A 37 0.44 40.12 -0.54
N LEU A 38 1.50 39.88 -1.32
CA LEU A 38 2.12 38.56 -1.44
C LEU A 38 2.73 38.09 -0.11
N LEU A 39 3.38 39.00 0.64
CA LEU A 39 4.00 38.67 1.93
C LEU A 39 2.98 38.41 3.04
N ASN A 40 1.82 39.03 2.99
CA ASN A 40 0.85 38.98 4.08
C ASN A 40 -0.29 38.00 3.80
N ARG A 41 -0.45 37.52 2.56
CA ARG A 41 -1.52 36.60 2.20
C ARG A 41 -1.10 35.13 2.33
N ARG A 42 -1.98 34.31 2.89
CA ARG A 42 -1.73 32.88 2.97
C ARG A 42 -1.86 32.23 1.59
N LEU A 43 -0.86 31.47 1.18
CA LEU A 43 -0.87 30.65 -0.04
C LEU A 43 -1.77 29.39 0.10
N LEU A 44 -2.07 28.99 1.32
CA LEU A 44 -2.86 27.77 1.61
C LEU A 44 -4.07 28.12 2.48
N PRO A 45 -5.15 27.34 2.40
CA PRO A 45 -6.29 27.50 3.30
C PRO A 45 -5.88 27.55 4.76
N ASP A 46 -6.59 28.33 5.56
CA ASP A 46 -6.29 28.43 7.00
C ASP A 46 -6.40 27.06 7.68
N PRO A 47 -5.32 26.51 8.22
CA PRO A 47 -5.33 25.21 8.87
C PRO A 47 -6.23 25.18 10.11
N ALA A 48 -6.49 26.32 10.74
CA ALA A 48 -7.42 26.41 11.87
C ALA A 48 -8.89 26.22 11.45
N ARG A 49 -9.20 26.46 10.17
CA ARG A 49 -10.55 26.27 9.59
C ARG A 49 -10.70 24.91 8.91
N ALA A 50 -9.60 24.18 8.71
CA ALA A 50 -9.62 22.86 8.12
C ALA A 50 -10.10 21.83 9.15
N ARG A 51 -11.15 21.08 8.81
CA ARG A 51 -11.61 19.95 9.61
C ARG A 51 -10.99 18.67 9.07
N VAL A 52 -10.07 18.11 9.84
CA VAL A 52 -9.31 16.92 9.46
C VAL A 52 -9.87 15.72 10.18
N ARG A 53 -10.06 14.62 9.43
CA ARG A 53 -10.42 13.31 9.94
C ARG A 53 -9.35 12.32 9.55
N VAL A 54 -8.71 11.71 10.53
CA VAL A 54 -7.68 10.70 10.31
C VAL A 54 -8.04 9.45 11.09
N TYR A 55 -8.21 8.37 10.38
CA TYR A 55 -8.38 7.03 10.93
C TYR A 55 -7.20 6.18 10.46
N SER A 56 -6.46 5.62 11.39
CA SER A 56 -5.30 4.81 11.08
C SER A 56 -5.35 3.50 11.84
N THR A 57 -5.16 2.40 11.15
CA THR A 57 -5.02 1.07 11.75
C THR A 57 -3.55 0.67 11.79
N GLN A 58 -3.15 0.03 12.86
CA GLN A 58 -1.78 -0.39 13.08
C GLN A 58 -1.71 -1.83 13.56
N SER A 59 -1.00 -2.67 12.81
CA SER A 59 -0.63 -4.00 13.27
C SER A 59 0.55 -3.88 14.24
N THR A 60 0.26 -3.63 15.51
CA THR A 60 1.26 -3.35 16.55
C THR A 60 2.24 -4.52 16.75
N HIS A 61 1.77 -5.75 16.56
CA HIS A 61 2.57 -6.97 16.68
C HIS A 61 3.63 -7.16 15.58
N LYS A 62 3.63 -6.34 14.50
CA LYS A 62 4.59 -6.50 13.40
C LYS A 62 5.86 -5.69 13.59
N THR A 63 5.73 -4.41 13.83
CA THR A 63 6.86 -3.46 13.87
C THR A 63 7.19 -3.01 15.29
N LEU A 64 6.15 -2.81 16.09
CA LEU A 64 6.28 -2.48 17.52
C LEU A 64 6.21 -3.76 18.38
N THR A 65 5.72 -3.63 19.59
CA THR A 65 5.66 -4.74 20.55
C THR A 65 4.22 -5.02 20.94
N SER A 66 3.76 -6.23 20.66
CA SER A 66 2.57 -6.84 21.28
C SER A 66 2.54 -8.33 20.95
N LEU A 67 1.69 -9.08 21.62
CA LEU A 67 1.38 -10.45 21.22
C LEU A 67 0.73 -10.46 19.84
N ARG A 68 0.87 -11.58 19.13
CA ARG A 68 0.25 -11.77 17.79
C ARG A 68 -1.23 -11.43 17.83
N GLN A 69 -1.77 -10.91 16.72
CA GLN A 69 -3.15 -10.44 16.58
C GLN A 69 -3.46 -9.13 17.31
N GLY A 70 -2.49 -8.52 18.01
CA GLY A 70 -2.64 -7.21 18.61
C GLY A 70 -2.62 -6.11 17.52
N SER A 71 -3.64 -5.26 17.49
CA SER A 71 -3.72 -4.10 16.62
C SER A 71 -4.33 -2.91 17.35
N MET A 72 -4.10 -1.71 16.82
CA MET A 72 -4.64 -0.46 17.34
C MET A 72 -5.33 0.31 16.22
N ILE A 73 -6.39 1.02 16.57
CA ILE A 73 -7.03 2.03 15.73
C ILE A 73 -6.72 3.39 16.36
N HIS A 74 -6.14 4.28 15.60
CA HIS A 74 -5.90 5.66 16.00
C HIS A 74 -6.92 6.55 15.31
N VAL A 75 -7.66 7.31 16.09
CA VAL A 75 -8.69 8.22 15.60
C VAL A 75 -8.31 9.64 15.96
N TRP A 76 -8.25 10.50 14.94
CA TRP A 76 -8.14 11.94 15.08
C TRP A 76 -9.24 12.58 14.21
N ASP A 77 -10.37 12.89 14.81
CA ASP A 77 -11.52 13.45 14.12
C ASP A 77 -12.14 14.55 14.98
N GLN A 78 -12.13 15.78 14.48
CA GLN A 78 -12.67 16.94 15.20
C GLN A 78 -14.19 16.86 15.34
N ASP A 79 -14.87 16.12 14.48
CA ASP A 79 -16.32 15.93 14.50
C ASP A 79 -16.72 14.58 15.12
N PHE A 80 -15.79 13.82 15.71
CA PHE A 80 -16.02 12.45 16.14
C PHE A 80 -17.23 12.32 17.06
N GLY A 81 -17.25 13.04 18.17
CA GLY A 81 -18.32 12.97 19.17
C GLY A 81 -19.69 13.44 18.67
N GLN A 82 -19.72 14.30 17.65
CA GLN A 82 -20.99 14.87 17.14
C GLN A 82 -21.59 14.07 15.98
N LYS A 83 -20.75 13.41 15.17
CA LYS A 83 -21.19 12.84 13.89
C LYS A 83 -20.88 11.36 13.71
N VAL A 84 -19.89 10.83 14.42
CA VAL A 84 -19.28 9.55 14.05
C VAL A 84 -19.25 8.55 15.20
N GLU A 85 -19.25 9.00 16.46
CA GLU A 85 -18.99 8.16 17.63
C GLU A 85 -19.94 6.96 17.71
N GLU A 86 -21.22 7.19 17.55
CA GLU A 86 -22.24 6.13 17.61
C GLU A 86 -22.06 5.11 16.48
N THR A 87 -21.94 5.59 15.24
CA THR A 87 -21.72 4.71 14.07
C THR A 87 -20.39 3.97 14.15
N PHE A 88 -19.34 4.62 14.66
CA PHE A 88 -18.06 3.99 14.89
C PHE A 88 -18.13 2.90 15.96
N HIS A 89 -18.84 3.17 17.06
CA HIS A 89 -19.05 2.19 18.13
C HIS A 89 -19.77 0.94 17.61
N GLU A 90 -20.86 1.12 16.87
CA GLU A 90 -21.60 0.02 16.24
C GLU A 90 -20.72 -0.79 15.28
N ALA A 91 -19.97 -0.13 14.42
CA ALA A 91 -19.06 -0.78 13.50
C ALA A 91 -17.94 -1.53 14.27
N TYR A 92 -17.39 -0.92 15.30
CA TYR A 92 -16.38 -1.54 16.15
C TYR A 92 -16.92 -2.79 16.83
N MET A 93 -18.09 -2.73 17.46
CA MET A 93 -18.71 -3.88 18.13
C MET A 93 -19.07 -5.00 17.16
N THR A 94 -19.48 -4.67 15.94
CA THR A 94 -19.79 -5.65 14.88
C THR A 94 -18.55 -6.43 14.41
N HIS A 95 -17.36 -5.78 14.37
CA HIS A 95 -16.16 -6.35 13.79
C HIS A 95 -15.13 -6.82 14.83
N THR A 96 -15.38 -6.63 16.11
CA THR A 96 -14.51 -7.09 17.19
C THR A 96 -15.10 -8.25 17.96
N SER A 97 -14.25 -9.00 18.66
CA SER A 97 -14.69 -10.08 19.54
C SER A 97 -15.39 -9.53 20.78
N THR A 98 -16.53 -10.10 21.14
CA THR A 98 -17.19 -9.86 22.43
C THR A 98 -16.49 -10.57 23.61
N SER A 99 -15.49 -11.43 23.31
CA SER A 99 -14.67 -12.13 24.29
C SER A 99 -13.21 -11.69 24.17
N PRO A 100 -12.85 -10.49 24.66
CA PRO A 100 -11.52 -9.95 24.47
C PRO A 100 -10.47 -10.79 25.20
N ASN A 101 -9.34 -11.01 24.54
CA ASN A 101 -8.19 -11.65 25.16
C ASN A 101 -7.38 -10.60 25.94
N TYR A 102 -7.49 -10.64 27.26
CA TYR A 102 -6.83 -9.66 28.14
C TYR A 102 -5.30 -9.70 28.07
N GLN A 103 -4.68 -10.84 27.73
CA GLN A 103 -3.23 -10.92 27.55
C GLN A 103 -2.80 -10.13 26.31
N ILE A 104 -3.57 -10.18 25.22
CA ILE A 104 -3.32 -9.37 24.03
C ILE A 104 -3.51 -7.88 24.36
N LEU A 105 -4.59 -7.52 25.06
CA LEU A 105 -4.84 -6.12 25.47
C LEU A 105 -3.74 -5.58 26.37
N ALA A 106 -3.32 -6.37 27.38
CA ALA A 106 -2.22 -5.99 28.26
C ALA A 106 -0.91 -5.82 27.49
N SER A 107 -0.63 -6.71 26.51
CA SER A 107 0.56 -6.60 25.66
C SER A 107 0.54 -5.34 24.78
N LEU A 108 -0.63 -4.92 24.30
CA LEU A 108 -0.80 -3.68 23.55
C LEU A 108 -0.54 -2.45 24.42
N ASP A 109 -1.06 -2.41 25.64
CA ASP A 109 -0.80 -1.28 26.57
C ASP A 109 0.68 -1.21 26.96
N LEU A 110 1.30 -2.36 27.21
CA LEU A 110 2.74 -2.44 27.49
C LEU A 110 3.55 -1.91 26.29
N GLY A 111 3.23 -2.36 25.08
CA GLY A 111 3.87 -1.90 23.85
C GLY A 111 3.67 -0.40 23.60
N ARG A 112 2.50 0.13 23.88
CA ARG A 112 2.22 1.56 23.84
C ARG A 112 3.11 2.34 24.81
N ARG A 113 3.23 1.88 26.04
CA ARG A 113 4.11 2.51 27.05
C ARG A 113 5.57 2.44 26.66
N GLN A 114 6.04 1.31 26.16
CA GLN A 114 7.40 1.17 25.66
C GLN A 114 7.68 2.14 24.51
N ALA A 115 6.76 2.25 23.53
CA ALA A 115 6.89 3.20 22.45
C ALA A 115 6.89 4.65 22.93
N ALA A 116 6.13 4.99 23.98
CA ALA A 116 6.11 6.33 24.55
C ALA A 116 7.42 6.70 25.27
N LEU A 117 8.05 5.75 25.95
CA LEU A 117 9.25 5.98 26.77
C LEU A 117 10.55 5.82 25.98
N GLU A 118 10.63 4.81 25.10
CA GLU A 118 11.87 4.38 24.44
C GLU A 118 11.75 4.36 22.92
N GLY A 119 10.59 4.69 22.36
CA GLY A 119 10.26 4.45 20.95
C GLY A 119 11.22 5.10 19.99
N PHE A 120 11.71 6.31 20.28
CA PHE A 120 12.69 7.00 19.44
C PHE A 120 13.98 6.18 19.29
N GLU A 121 14.56 5.76 20.40
CA GLU A 121 15.81 5.01 20.41
C GLU A 121 15.65 3.62 19.78
N LEU A 122 14.55 2.94 20.07
CA LEU A 122 14.26 1.62 19.53
C LEU A 122 14.06 1.66 18.02
N VAL A 123 13.34 2.65 17.50
CA VAL A 123 13.14 2.84 16.06
C VAL A 123 14.44 3.25 15.37
N GLN A 124 15.25 4.08 15.99
CA GLN A 124 16.57 4.42 15.47
C GLN A 124 17.46 3.17 15.32
N LYS A 125 17.53 2.33 16.36
CA LYS A 125 18.27 1.06 16.32
C LYS A 125 17.72 0.11 15.24
N GLN A 126 16.41 0.05 15.08
CA GLN A 126 15.75 -0.70 14.02
C GLN A 126 16.21 -0.25 12.64
N ILE A 127 16.23 1.06 12.39
CA ILE A 127 16.67 1.66 11.13
C ILE A 127 18.15 1.39 10.88
N GLU A 128 19.01 1.59 11.88
CA GLU A 128 20.44 1.30 11.78
C GLU A 128 20.72 -0.18 11.42
N ASN A 129 19.96 -1.10 12.01
CA ASN A 129 20.06 -2.53 11.69
C ASN A 129 19.64 -2.83 10.24
N ALA A 130 18.60 -2.18 9.75
CA ALA A 130 18.19 -2.29 8.35
C ALA A 130 19.26 -1.74 7.39
N MET A 131 19.90 -0.61 7.75
CA MET A 131 20.99 -0.04 6.97
C MET A 131 22.20 -0.96 6.90
N ARG A 132 22.59 -1.58 8.03
CA ARG A 132 23.68 -2.57 8.04
C ARG A 132 23.42 -3.76 7.13
N LEU A 133 22.18 -4.22 7.07
CA LEU A 133 21.81 -5.29 6.14
C LEU A 133 21.97 -4.83 4.68
N ARG A 134 21.53 -3.60 4.34
CA ARG A 134 21.71 -3.04 3.01
C ARG A 134 23.19 -2.90 2.64
N ASP A 135 23.96 -2.29 3.51
CA ASP A 135 25.42 -2.14 3.29
C ASP A 135 26.09 -3.49 3.03
N ALA A 136 25.74 -4.51 3.83
CA ALA A 136 26.31 -5.83 3.65
C ALA A 136 25.92 -6.46 2.30
N VAL A 137 24.67 -6.31 1.86
CA VAL A 137 24.22 -6.88 0.59
C VAL A 137 24.89 -6.16 -0.59
N ASP A 138 24.92 -4.83 -0.57
CA ASP A 138 25.35 -4.04 -1.71
C ASP A 138 26.88 -3.90 -1.80
N GLN A 139 27.60 -3.94 -0.66
CA GLN A 139 29.05 -3.73 -0.63
C GLN A 139 29.87 -5.01 -0.49
N HIS A 140 29.25 -6.12 -0.05
CA HIS A 140 30.00 -7.39 0.07
C HIS A 140 30.29 -7.96 -1.34
N PRO A 141 31.58 -8.22 -1.69
CA PRO A 141 31.99 -8.58 -3.06
C PRO A 141 31.27 -9.80 -3.65
N LEU A 142 30.88 -10.73 -2.79
CA LEU A 142 30.17 -11.94 -3.20
C LEU A 142 28.67 -11.71 -3.28
N LEU A 143 28.06 -11.04 -2.27
CA LEU A 143 26.61 -10.83 -2.26
C LEU A 143 26.17 -9.93 -3.41
N SER A 144 26.88 -8.85 -3.68
CA SER A 144 26.57 -7.89 -4.74
C SER A 144 26.57 -8.49 -6.16
N ARG A 145 27.16 -9.67 -6.35
CA ARG A 145 27.10 -10.42 -7.62
C ARG A 145 25.75 -11.09 -7.85
N TYR A 146 25.07 -11.46 -6.79
CA TYR A 146 23.84 -12.27 -6.84
C TYR A 146 22.61 -11.56 -6.28
N MET A 147 22.82 -10.53 -5.50
CA MET A 147 21.74 -9.84 -4.76
C MET A 147 22.02 -8.34 -4.74
N ARG A 148 20.98 -7.54 -4.72
CA ARG A 148 21.06 -6.09 -4.47
C ARG A 148 19.84 -5.59 -3.76
N CYS A 149 19.97 -4.53 -2.97
CA CYS A 149 18.81 -3.86 -2.39
C CYS A 149 18.10 -3.00 -3.42
N LEU A 150 16.76 -3.06 -3.44
CA LEU A 150 15.98 -2.18 -4.29
C LEU A 150 15.92 -0.77 -3.70
N THR A 151 16.08 0.22 -4.56
CA THR A 151 16.01 1.65 -4.25
C THR A 151 14.65 2.24 -4.62
N THR A 152 14.45 3.52 -4.34
CA THR A 152 13.27 4.26 -4.77
C THR A 152 13.15 4.25 -6.30
N ALA A 153 14.28 4.36 -7.01
CA ALA A 153 14.33 4.34 -8.47
C ALA A 153 13.88 3.00 -9.08
N ASP A 154 14.14 1.90 -8.39
CA ASP A 154 13.69 0.56 -8.83
C ASP A 154 12.18 0.34 -8.63
N LEU A 155 11.59 1.00 -7.64
CA LEU A 155 10.23 0.71 -7.17
C LEU A 155 9.18 1.71 -7.64
N ILE A 156 9.60 2.93 -7.99
CA ILE A 156 8.71 4.03 -8.38
C ILE A 156 9.12 4.55 -9.77
N PRO A 157 8.23 4.50 -10.77
CA PRO A 157 8.52 5.01 -12.10
C PRO A 157 8.97 6.49 -12.09
N ALA A 158 9.85 6.85 -13.02
CA ALA A 158 10.48 8.17 -13.07
C ALA A 158 9.46 9.31 -13.23
N GLU A 159 8.36 9.05 -13.94
CA GLU A 159 7.28 10.03 -14.13
C GLU A 159 6.60 10.48 -12.83
N TYR A 160 6.68 9.67 -11.78
CA TYR A 160 6.16 10.00 -10.45
C TYR A 160 7.22 10.58 -9.50
N ARG A 161 8.46 10.72 -9.97
CA ARG A 161 9.61 11.22 -9.19
C ARG A 161 10.28 12.41 -9.89
N PRO A 162 9.59 13.56 -10.02
CA PRO A 162 10.13 14.71 -10.72
C PRO A 162 11.40 15.31 -10.08
N SER A 163 11.65 15.07 -8.78
CA SER A 163 12.91 15.47 -8.14
C SER A 163 14.13 14.77 -8.72
N GLY A 164 13.96 13.57 -9.28
CA GLY A 164 15.06 12.73 -9.74
C GLY A 164 15.98 12.22 -8.62
N ILE A 165 15.62 12.45 -7.36
CA ILE A 165 16.43 12.01 -6.22
C ILE A 165 16.33 10.49 -6.10
N ASP A 166 17.47 9.81 -6.17
CA ASP A 166 17.59 8.40 -5.81
C ASP A 166 18.35 8.31 -4.50
N GLN A 167 17.65 7.81 -3.47
CA GLN A 167 18.19 7.81 -2.13
C GLN A 167 19.00 6.56 -1.86
N PRO A 168 20.32 6.65 -1.71
CA PRO A 168 21.09 5.54 -1.18
C PRO A 168 20.78 5.39 0.31
N LEU A 169 19.86 4.50 0.65
CA LEU A 169 19.46 4.21 2.03
C LEU A 169 20.61 3.68 2.92
N HIS A 170 21.77 3.36 2.34
CA HIS A 170 23.00 2.98 3.05
C HIS A 170 23.89 4.17 3.44
N ALA A 171 23.52 5.39 3.08
CA ALA A 171 24.36 6.56 3.37
C ALA A 171 24.26 7.11 4.81
N GLY A 172 23.53 6.41 5.68
CA GLY A 172 23.38 6.75 7.09
C GLY A 172 22.14 7.60 7.41
N LEU A 173 21.78 7.63 8.67
CA LEU A 173 20.57 8.29 9.18
C LEU A 173 20.47 9.79 8.85
N PRO A 174 21.56 10.62 8.91
CA PRO A 174 21.47 12.03 8.56
C PRO A 174 21.06 12.27 7.11
N LYS A 175 21.56 11.47 6.18
CA LYS A 175 21.17 11.60 4.76
C LYS A 175 19.75 11.13 4.51
N MET A 176 19.25 10.16 5.26
CA MET A 176 17.84 9.77 5.22
C MET A 176 16.91 10.89 5.68
N ILE A 177 17.28 11.63 6.73
CA ILE A 177 16.49 12.79 7.19
C ILE A 177 16.40 13.83 6.08
N THR A 178 17.53 14.15 5.43
CA THR A 178 17.54 15.09 4.28
C THR A 178 16.66 14.57 3.14
N ALA A 179 16.72 13.29 2.86
CA ALA A 179 15.89 12.67 1.84
C ALA A 179 14.39 12.75 2.18
N TRP A 180 14.02 12.52 3.43
CA TRP A 180 12.63 12.66 3.89
C TRP A 180 12.09 14.08 3.79
N ASP A 181 12.97 15.08 3.87
CA ASP A 181 12.59 16.48 3.76
C ASP A 181 12.48 16.95 2.29
N CYS A 182 13.22 16.32 1.38
CA CYS A 182 13.41 16.82 0.02
C CYS A 182 12.80 15.97 -1.10
N ASP A 183 12.41 14.73 -0.84
CA ASP A 183 11.91 13.80 -1.86
C ASP A 183 10.40 13.60 -1.78
N GLU A 184 9.76 13.41 -2.92
CA GLU A 184 8.34 13.09 -3.03
C GLU A 184 8.01 11.71 -2.45
N PHE A 185 8.95 10.78 -2.55
CA PHE A 185 8.79 9.41 -2.09
C PHE A 185 9.95 8.99 -1.20
N VAL A 186 9.61 8.39 -0.09
CA VAL A 186 10.57 7.79 0.83
C VAL A 186 10.17 6.36 1.13
N LEU A 187 11.07 5.44 0.89
CA LEU A 187 10.90 4.06 1.31
C LEU A 187 10.97 3.96 2.84
N ASP A 188 10.13 3.10 3.41
CA ASP A 188 10.27 2.73 4.82
C ASP A 188 11.63 2.06 5.03
N PRO A 189 12.55 2.66 5.79
CA PRO A 189 13.91 2.14 5.97
C PRO A 189 13.92 0.77 6.64
N SER A 190 12.92 0.44 7.44
CA SER A 190 12.80 -0.86 8.10
C SER A 190 12.41 -2.01 7.16
N ARG A 191 12.02 -1.68 5.93
CA ARG A 191 11.65 -2.62 4.87
C ARG A 191 12.81 -2.78 3.91
N VAL A 192 13.50 -3.92 3.95
CA VAL A 192 14.64 -4.20 3.09
C VAL A 192 14.21 -5.18 2.00
N THR A 193 13.93 -4.65 0.82
CA THR A 193 13.62 -5.48 -0.35
C THR A 193 14.91 -5.81 -1.08
N ILE A 194 15.22 -7.09 -1.18
CA ILE A 194 16.42 -7.59 -1.87
C ILE A 194 15.98 -8.28 -3.15
N TYR A 195 16.55 -7.83 -4.26
CA TYR A 195 16.47 -8.49 -5.54
C TYR A 195 17.38 -9.70 -5.55
N ILE A 196 16.85 -10.85 -5.94
CA ILE A 196 17.55 -12.14 -5.94
C ILE A 196 17.49 -12.84 -7.30
N GLY A 197 16.94 -12.20 -8.34
CA GLY A 197 16.73 -12.83 -9.66
C GLY A 197 17.99 -13.41 -10.29
N THR A 198 19.15 -12.80 -10.04
CA THR A 198 20.47 -13.26 -10.52
C THR A 198 20.95 -14.56 -9.86
N THR A 199 20.32 -14.99 -8.76
CA THR A 199 20.61 -16.31 -8.17
C THR A 199 20.00 -17.47 -8.95
N GLY A 200 19.06 -17.22 -9.86
CA GLY A 200 18.27 -18.26 -10.52
C GLY A 200 17.24 -18.95 -9.60
N ILE A 201 17.09 -18.48 -8.36
CA ILE A 201 16.17 -19.04 -7.34
C ILE A 201 14.94 -18.15 -7.21
N GLU A 202 13.76 -18.73 -7.35
CA GLU A 202 12.49 -18.01 -7.12
C GLU A 202 12.31 -17.61 -5.66
N GLY A 203 11.61 -16.48 -5.43
CA GLY A 203 11.43 -15.92 -4.10
C GLY A 203 10.82 -16.89 -3.10
N ASP A 204 9.83 -17.66 -3.47
CA ASP A 204 9.21 -18.66 -2.57
C ASP A 204 10.14 -19.82 -2.25
N ALA A 205 10.89 -20.30 -3.21
CA ALA A 205 11.91 -21.32 -2.97
C ALA A 205 13.04 -20.78 -2.09
N PHE A 206 13.47 -19.52 -2.33
CA PHE A 206 14.46 -18.82 -1.52
C PHE A 206 13.99 -18.70 -0.06
N LYS A 207 12.72 -18.29 0.15
CA LYS A 207 12.10 -18.19 1.47
C LYS A 207 12.04 -19.54 2.17
N ARG A 208 11.38 -20.51 1.55
CA ARG A 208 11.05 -21.80 2.20
C ARG A 208 12.27 -22.69 2.33
N ARG A 209 12.84 -23.07 1.20
CA ARG A 209 13.90 -24.10 1.15
C ARG A 209 15.25 -23.59 1.64
N HIS A 210 15.59 -22.36 1.28
CA HIS A 210 16.92 -21.83 1.54
C HIS A 210 17.03 -21.03 2.83
N LEU A 211 15.99 -20.37 3.31
CA LEU A 211 16.01 -19.60 4.55
C LEU A 211 15.31 -20.31 5.70
N MET A 212 14.01 -20.67 5.55
CA MET A 212 13.23 -21.20 6.66
C MET A 212 13.67 -22.59 7.06
N ASP A 213 13.72 -23.55 6.11
CA ASP A 213 13.98 -24.95 6.41
C ASP A 213 15.41 -25.20 6.86
N ARG A 214 16.39 -24.43 6.32
CA ARG A 214 17.81 -24.65 6.62
C ARG A 214 18.33 -23.81 7.79
N TYR A 215 17.86 -22.58 7.94
CA TYR A 215 18.44 -21.61 8.87
C TYR A 215 17.43 -21.03 9.86
N GLY A 216 16.16 -21.44 9.80
CA GLY A 216 15.09 -20.94 10.68
C GLY A 216 14.76 -19.46 10.47
N VAL A 217 15.20 -18.85 9.36
CA VAL A 217 14.98 -17.43 9.08
C VAL A 217 13.64 -17.23 8.39
N GLN A 218 12.72 -16.54 9.07
CA GLN A 218 11.43 -16.15 8.48
C GLN A 218 11.51 -14.75 7.88
N ILE A 219 10.93 -14.57 6.70
CA ILE A 219 10.85 -13.30 6.01
C ILE A 219 9.40 -12.85 5.83
N ASN A 220 9.20 -11.57 5.55
CA ASN A 220 7.87 -10.98 5.48
C ASN A 220 7.11 -11.43 4.23
N LYS A 221 7.65 -11.12 3.05
CA LYS A 221 7.02 -11.41 1.74
C LYS A 221 8.06 -11.79 0.70
N THR A 222 7.58 -12.41 -0.36
CA THR A 222 8.34 -12.72 -1.57
C THR A 222 7.59 -12.22 -2.80
N SER A 223 8.30 -12.00 -3.87
CA SER A 223 7.78 -11.99 -5.22
C SER A 223 8.56 -13.01 -6.05
N ARG A 224 8.31 -13.06 -7.35
CA ARG A 224 9.04 -13.97 -8.24
C ARG A 224 10.57 -13.87 -8.07
N ASN A 225 11.09 -12.67 -7.93
CA ASN A 225 12.54 -12.39 -7.92
C ASN A 225 12.99 -11.44 -6.81
N THR A 226 12.16 -11.21 -5.80
CA THR A 226 12.51 -10.40 -4.63
C THR A 226 12.12 -11.07 -3.33
N VAL A 227 12.82 -10.71 -2.27
CA VAL A 227 12.49 -11.09 -0.89
C VAL A 227 12.47 -9.84 -0.02
N LEU A 228 11.49 -9.74 0.87
CA LEU A 228 11.31 -8.60 1.76
C LEU A 228 11.64 -8.99 3.20
N PHE A 229 12.71 -8.44 3.73
CA PHE A 229 13.02 -8.48 5.14
C PHE A 229 12.42 -7.27 5.86
N MET A 230 12.02 -7.49 7.09
CA MET A 230 11.47 -6.46 7.95
C MET A 230 12.22 -6.45 9.26
N THR A 231 12.92 -5.36 9.56
CA THR A 231 13.44 -5.13 10.90
C THR A 231 12.33 -4.59 11.81
N THR A 232 12.41 -4.92 13.08
CA THR A 232 11.47 -4.49 14.13
C THR A 232 12.26 -3.88 15.29
N ILE A 233 11.59 -3.24 16.22
CA ILE A 233 12.24 -2.73 17.44
C ILE A 233 12.92 -3.83 18.25
N GLY A 234 12.52 -5.10 18.08
CA GLY A 234 13.15 -6.25 18.70
C GLY A 234 14.30 -6.87 17.90
N THR A 235 14.59 -6.37 16.68
CA THR A 235 15.68 -6.88 15.87
C THR A 235 17.03 -6.48 16.46
N THR A 236 17.86 -7.46 16.79
CA THR A 236 19.19 -7.24 17.36
C THR A 236 20.28 -7.18 16.31
N ARG A 237 21.44 -6.62 16.66
CA ARG A 237 22.64 -6.64 15.80
C ARG A 237 23.08 -8.07 15.47
N SER A 238 22.99 -8.99 16.45
CA SER A 238 23.33 -10.40 16.25
C SER A 238 22.38 -11.09 15.28
N SER A 239 21.09 -10.77 15.32
CA SER A 239 20.13 -11.31 14.33
C SER A 239 20.47 -10.86 12.91
N VAL A 240 20.88 -9.59 12.73
CA VAL A 240 21.29 -9.08 11.42
C VAL A 240 22.61 -9.70 10.97
N ALA A 241 23.60 -9.83 11.89
CA ALA A 241 24.87 -10.48 11.59
C ALA A 241 24.67 -11.94 11.14
N TYR A 242 23.81 -12.68 11.87
CA TYR A 242 23.44 -14.05 11.50
C TYR A 242 22.79 -14.11 10.09
N LEU A 243 21.85 -13.22 9.79
CA LEU A 243 21.26 -13.17 8.45
C LEU A 243 22.30 -12.91 7.36
N ILE A 244 23.21 -11.96 7.59
CA ILE A 244 24.31 -11.68 6.64
C ILE A 244 25.19 -12.92 6.41
N GLU A 245 25.55 -13.63 7.50
CA GLU A 245 26.33 -14.89 7.41
C GLU A 245 25.58 -15.95 6.59
N VAL A 246 24.28 -16.10 6.83
CA VAL A 246 23.42 -17.00 6.05
C VAL A 246 23.43 -16.65 4.57
N LEU A 247 23.24 -15.38 4.22
CA LEU A 247 23.24 -14.93 2.82
C LEU A 247 24.61 -15.15 2.16
N VAL A 248 25.71 -14.89 2.87
CA VAL A 248 27.07 -15.16 2.38
C VAL A 248 27.31 -16.66 2.15
N THR A 249 26.83 -17.49 3.08
CA THR A 249 26.93 -18.96 2.95
C THR A 249 26.17 -19.45 1.73
N MET A 250 24.93 -18.98 1.53
CA MET A 250 24.13 -19.31 0.36
C MET A 250 24.80 -18.88 -0.95
N ALA A 251 25.40 -17.69 -0.98
CA ALA A 251 26.11 -17.21 -2.18
C ALA A 251 27.36 -18.02 -2.47
N ARG A 252 28.11 -18.48 -1.44
CA ARG A 252 29.26 -19.40 -1.60
C ARG A 252 28.83 -20.75 -2.15
N GLU A 253 27.75 -21.31 -1.61
CA GLU A 253 27.20 -22.58 -2.09
C GLU A 253 26.75 -22.47 -3.56
N LEU A 254 26.13 -21.36 -3.94
CA LEU A 254 25.74 -21.10 -5.32
C LEU A 254 26.96 -21.03 -6.24
N GLU A 255 28.03 -20.34 -5.84
CA GLU A 255 29.30 -20.32 -6.64
C GLU A 255 29.91 -21.69 -6.81
N ALA A 256 29.95 -22.48 -5.74
CA ALA A 256 30.46 -23.85 -5.81
C ALA A 256 29.59 -24.69 -6.76
N GLN A 257 28.29 -24.63 -6.64
CA GLN A 257 27.35 -25.32 -7.54
C GLN A 257 27.56 -24.91 -8.99
N LEU A 258 27.68 -23.62 -9.29
CA LEU A 258 27.89 -23.09 -10.63
C LEU A 258 29.22 -23.55 -11.23
N THR A 259 30.24 -23.76 -10.39
CA THR A 259 31.56 -24.26 -10.82
C THR A 259 31.46 -25.72 -11.20
N ASP A 260 30.71 -26.53 -10.45
CA ASP A 260 30.61 -27.97 -10.62
C ASP A 260 29.53 -28.39 -11.65
N MET A 261 28.68 -27.47 -12.09
CA MET A 261 27.59 -27.73 -13.05
C MET A 261 28.12 -28.22 -14.41
N GLY A 262 27.53 -29.30 -14.88
CA GLY A 262 27.66 -29.75 -16.27
C GLY A 262 26.94 -28.83 -17.27
N PRO A 263 27.18 -28.99 -18.58
CA PRO A 263 26.64 -28.09 -19.60
C PRO A 263 25.10 -27.96 -19.56
N ASN A 264 24.39 -29.07 -19.34
CA ASN A 264 22.90 -29.09 -19.31
C ASN A 264 22.36 -28.40 -18.07
N GLU A 265 22.98 -28.59 -16.91
CA GLU A 265 22.60 -27.95 -15.65
C GLU A 265 22.83 -26.45 -15.72
N ARG A 266 24.00 -26.05 -16.27
CA ARG A 266 24.33 -24.65 -16.51
C ARG A 266 23.33 -23.96 -17.43
N ALA A 267 22.96 -24.59 -18.55
CA ALA A 267 21.93 -24.09 -19.44
C ALA A 267 20.54 -24.00 -18.74
N GLY A 268 20.24 -24.92 -17.82
CA GLY A 268 19.05 -24.87 -16.97
C GLY A 268 19.06 -23.67 -16.02
N HIS A 269 20.18 -23.44 -15.34
CA HIS A 269 20.37 -22.29 -14.45
C HIS A 269 20.31 -20.96 -15.21
N GLU A 270 20.95 -20.84 -16.36
CA GLU A 270 20.93 -19.63 -17.20
C GLU A 270 19.50 -19.30 -17.65
N ARG A 271 18.70 -20.31 -18.03
CA ARG A 271 17.26 -20.09 -18.32
C ARG A 271 16.48 -19.62 -17.11
N ALA A 272 16.75 -20.15 -15.92
CA ALA A 272 16.13 -19.70 -14.68
C ALA A 272 16.48 -18.24 -14.36
N VAL A 273 17.77 -17.89 -14.47
CA VAL A 273 18.23 -16.49 -14.31
C VAL A 273 17.54 -15.59 -15.34
N LEU A 274 17.54 -15.96 -16.63
CA LEU A 274 16.90 -15.16 -17.68
C LEU A 274 15.42 -14.93 -17.37
N ARG A 275 14.68 -15.97 -16.97
CA ARG A 275 13.28 -15.87 -16.60
C ARG A 275 13.06 -14.89 -15.42
N LEU A 276 13.90 -14.95 -14.38
CA LEU A 276 13.78 -14.12 -13.18
C LEU A 276 14.27 -12.69 -13.37
N THR A 277 15.18 -12.46 -14.34
CA THR A 277 15.73 -11.13 -14.66
C THR A 277 14.98 -10.42 -15.79
N SER A 278 14.16 -11.15 -16.54
CA SER A 278 13.32 -10.55 -17.59
C SER A 278 12.38 -9.50 -17.01
N PRO A 279 12.19 -8.36 -17.69
CA PRO A 279 11.25 -7.34 -17.25
C PRO A 279 9.86 -7.92 -16.99
N SER A 280 9.21 -7.46 -15.94
CA SER A 280 7.80 -7.74 -15.73
C SER A 280 6.96 -7.06 -16.81
N ALA A 281 5.76 -7.59 -17.08
CA ALA A 281 4.82 -6.88 -17.93
C ALA A 281 4.57 -5.46 -17.37
N PRO A 282 4.38 -4.45 -18.23
CA PRO A 282 4.05 -3.12 -17.77
C PRO A 282 2.80 -3.17 -16.91
N LEU A 283 2.73 -2.29 -15.90
CA LEU A 283 1.55 -2.19 -15.04
C LEU A 283 0.35 -1.77 -15.89
N PRO A 284 -0.76 -2.50 -15.81
CA PRO A 284 -1.99 -2.11 -16.49
C PRO A 284 -2.65 -0.91 -15.83
N ASP A 285 -3.59 -0.28 -16.51
CA ASP A 285 -4.52 0.64 -15.86
C ASP A 285 -5.50 -0.15 -14.99
N PHE A 286 -5.34 -0.05 -13.67
CA PHE A 286 -6.21 -0.69 -12.68
C PHE A 286 -7.47 0.13 -12.36
N SER A 287 -7.72 1.25 -13.04
CA SER A 287 -8.84 2.16 -12.75
C SER A 287 -10.05 1.99 -13.66
N GLY A 288 -10.02 1.02 -14.58
CA GLY A 288 -11.05 0.82 -15.59
C GLY A 288 -12.36 0.26 -15.05
N PHE A 289 -13.29 1.12 -14.62
CA PHE A 289 -14.65 0.70 -14.25
C PHE A 289 -15.59 0.66 -15.46
N HIS A 290 -16.54 -0.28 -15.41
CA HIS A 290 -17.63 -0.29 -16.39
C HIS A 290 -18.50 0.97 -16.25
N PRO A 291 -18.99 1.58 -17.36
CA PRO A 291 -19.80 2.81 -17.31
C PRO A 291 -21.00 2.76 -16.36
N SER A 292 -21.61 1.59 -16.14
CA SER A 292 -22.70 1.40 -15.19
C SER A 292 -22.30 1.62 -13.72
N PHE A 293 -21.01 1.57 -13.41
CA PHE A 293 -20.45 1.74 -12.07
C PHE A 293 -19.54 2.95 -11.94
N THR A 294 -19.44 3.80 -12.96
CA THR A 294 -18.73 5.07 -12.84
C THR A 294 -19.61 6.12 -12.19
N ASP A 295 -19.01 6.98 -11.35
CA ASP A 295 -19.73 8.12 -10.79
C ASP A 295 -20.01 9.13 -11.92
N GLY A 296 -21.28 9.37 -12.22
CA GLY A 296 -21.72 10.28 -13.27
C GLY A 296 -21.53 11.75 -12.99
N ARG A 297 -20.84 12.11 -11.90
CA ARG A 297 -20.65 13.49 -11.47
C ARG A 297 -19.60 14.26 -12.26
N GLY A 298 -19.00 13.64 -13.30
CA GLY A 298 -17.99 14.31 -14.11
C GLY A 298 -16.71 14.67 -13.33
N LEU A 299 -16.45 14.02 -12.21
CA LEU A 299 -15.20 14.19 -11.48
C LEU A 299 -14.02 13.77 -12.36
N PRO A 300 -12.90 14.49 -12.34
CA PRO A 300 -11.72 14.17 -13.14
C PRO A 300 -11.06 12.85 -12.73
N THR A 301 -11.50 12.22 -11.65
CA THR A 301 -11.05 10.92 -11.18
C THR A 301 -11.90 9.82 -11.78
N ARG A 302 -11.28 8.76 -12.30
CA ARG A 302 -11.96 7.54 -12.78
C ARG A 302 -12.42 6.65 -11.63
N GLU A 303 -12.93 7.25 -10.57
CA GLU A 303 -13.41 6.49 -9.42
C GLU A 303 -14.71 5.79 -9.77
N GLY A 304 -14.81 4.50 -9.42
CA GLY A 304 -16.00 3.70 -9.58
C GLY A 304 -16.76 3.50 -8.29
N ASP A 305 -18.05 3.21 -8.39
CA ASP A 305 -18.90 2.86 -7.27
C ASP A 305 -18.74 1.36 -6.91
N VAL A 306 -17.61 1.04 -6.27
CA VAL A 306 -17.30 -0.32 -5.79
C VAL A 306 -18.38 -0.84 -4.86
N ARG A 307 -18.94 0.02 -3.99
CA ARG A 307 -19.98 -0.36 -3.05
C ARG A 307 -21.22 -0.86 -3.76
N ARG A 308 -21.69 -0.11 -4.73
CA ARG A 308 -22.85 -0.48 -5.53
C ARG A 308 -22.63 -1.79 -6.30
N ALA A 309 -21.47 -1.90 -6.96
CA ALA A 309 -21.10 -3.11 -7.65
C ALA A 309 -21.06 -4.30 -6.68
N PHE A 310 -20.42 -4.14 -5.53
CA PHE A 310 -20.33 -5.21 -4.53
C PHE A 310 -21.71 -5.71 -4.07
N TYR A 311 -22.62 -4.79 -3.71
CA TYR A 311 -23.95 -5.19 -3.25
C TYR A 311 -24.86 -5.75 -4.35
N LEU A 312 -24.74 -5.27 -5.59
CA LEU A 312 -25.48 -5.83 -6.72
C LEU A 312 -25.13 -7.31 -6.95
N ALA A 313 -23.87 -7.68 -6.71
CA ALA A 313 -23.39 -9.05 -6.84
C ALA A 313 -23.96 -10.05 -5.82
N TYR A 314 -24.68 -9.59 -4.78
CA TYR A 314 -25.39 -10.50 -3.87
C TYR A 314 -26.58 -11.20 -4.53
N ASN A 315 -27.08 -10.72 -5.63
CA ASN A 315 -28.07 -11.42 -6.41
C ASN A 315 -27.39 -12.35 -7.42
N ASP A 316 -27.41 -13.63 -7.13
CA ASP A 316 -26.76 -14.64 -7.98
C ASP A 316 -27.28 -14.67 -9.42
N SER A 317 -28.56 -14.26 -9.65
CA SER A 317 -29.11 -14.17 -11.01
C SER A 317 -28.47 -13.08 -11.88
N TYR A 318 -27.67 -12.20 -11.28
CA TYR A 318 -26.92 -11.14 -11.96
C TYR A 318 -25.47 -11.53 -12.28
N CYS A 319 -25.08 -12.74 -11.91
CA CYS A 319 -23.72 -13.21 -12.01
C CYS A 319 -23.63 -14.52 -12.75
N GLU A 320 -22.54 -14.71 -13.47
CA GLU A 320 -22.14 -15.99 -14.05
C GLU A 320 -20.68 -16.27 -13.72
N TYR A 321 -20.25 -17.49 -13.97
CA TYR A 321 -18.86 -17.89 -13.85
C TYR A 321 -18.27 -18.14 -15.23
N LEU A 322 -17.09 -17.60 -15.49
CA LEU A 322 -16.33 -17.79 -16.70
C LEU A 322 -14.95 -18.31 -16.37
N THR A 323 -14.52 -19.35 -17.06
CA THR A 323 -13.14 -19.82 -16.99
C THR A 323 -12.17 -18.74 -17.47
N ALA A 324 -10.88 -18.87 -17.16
CA ALA A 324 -9.88 -17.90 -17.60
C ALA A 324 -9.85 -17.77 -19.12
N ASP A 325 -9.98 -18.89 -19.83
CA ASP A 325 -9.98 -18.91 -21.30
C ASP A 325 -11.23 -18.24 -21.88
N GLU A 326 -12.42 -18.43 -21.26
CA GLU A 326 -13.66 -17.77 -21.69
C GLU A 326 -13.60 -16.27 -21.45
N VAL A 327 -13.04 -15.81 -20.31
CA VAL A 327 -12.80 -14.37 -20.06
C VAL A 327 -11.89 -13.79 -21.13
N GLU A 328 -10.79 -14.48 -21.43
CA GLU A 328 -9.84 -14.02 -22.46
C GLU A 328 -10.51 -13.93 -23.83
N GLN A 329 -11.23 -14.95 -24.24
CA GLN A 329 -11.94 -14.99 -25.53
C GLN A 329 -12.98 -13.86 -25.65
N ARG A 330 -13.77 -13.60 -24.60
CA ARG A 330 -14.75 -12.51 -24.59
C ARG A 330 -14.06 -11.13 -24.64
N VAL A 331 -12.99 -10.93 -23.87
CA VAL A 331 -12.23 -9.69 -23.90
C VAL A 331 -11.59 -9.45 -25.27
N GLU A 332 -11.05 -10.49 -25.90
CA GLU A 332 -10.50 -10.42 -27.27
C GLU A 332 -11.55 -10.13 -28.33
N SER A 333 -12.80 -10.61 -28.14
CA SER A 333 -13.92 -10.27 -29.02
C SER A 333 -14.45 -8.84 -28.84
N GLY A 334 -13.95 -8.11 -27.84
CA GLY A 334 -14.34 -6.75 -27.53
C GLY A 334 -15.47 -6.61 -26.53
N GLU A 335 -15.89 -7.70 -25.88
CA GLU A 335 -16.87 -7.66 -24.80
C GLU A 335 -16.28 -7.05 -23.53
N GLN A 336 -17.09 -6.31 -22.77
CA GLN A 336 -16.72 -5.76 -21.47
C GLN A 336 -17.08 -6.76 -20.37
N VAL A 337 -16.16 -7.66 -20.05
CA VAL A 337 -16.31 -8.58 -18.93
C VAL A 337 -16.05 -7.85 -17.63
N VAL A 338 -17.02 -7.84 -16.71
CA VAL A 338 -16.98 -7.01 -15.48
C VAL A 338 -16.92 -7.90 -14.23
N SER A 339 -15.93 -7.67 -13.40
CA SER A 339 -15.76 -8.43 -12.16
C SER A 339 -16.84 -8.12 -11.12
N THR A 340 -17.35 -9.16 -10.45
CA THR A 340 -18.25 -9.05 -9.29
C THR A 340 -17.53 -9.18 -7.97
N THR A 341 -16.27 -9.56 -7.99
CA THR A 341 -15.48 -9.89 -6.79
C THR A 341 -14.13 -9.17 -6.82
N TYR A 342 -13.46 -9.18 -5.67
CA TYR A 342 -12.05 -8.81 -5.59
C TYR A 342 -11.21 -9.94 -6.17
N VAL A 343 -10.44 -9.66 -7.22
CA VAL A 343 -9.46 -10.60 -7.79
C VAL A 343 -8.09 -10.23 -7.26
N THR A 344 -7.54 -11.07 -6.40
CA THR A 344 -6.33 -10.75 -5.64
C THR A 344 -5.32 -11.87 -5.77
N PRO A 345 -4.32 -11.74 -6.66
CA PRO A 345 -3.18 -12.66 -6.71
C PRO A 345 -2.38 -12.63 -5.40
N TYR A 346 -1.94 -13.78 -4.92
CA TYR A 346 -1.14 -13.85 -3.70
C TYR A 346 0.11 -14.73 -3.90
N PRO A 347 1.31 -14.15 -3.85
CA PRO A 347 1.64 -12.75 -3.74
C PRO A 347 1.26 -11.92 -4.98
N PRO A 348 1.16 -10.57 -4.92
CA PRO A 348 1.54 -9.68 -3.83
C PRO A 348 0.44 -9.44 -2.77
N GLY A 349 -0.81 -9.86 -3.01
CA GLY A 349 -1.91 -9.74 -2.06
C GLY A 349 -2.58 -8.36 -2.06
N PHE A 350 -2.63 -7.69 -3.22
CA PHE A 350 -3.50 -6.53 -3.45
C PHE A 350 -4.50 -6.86 -4.59
N PRO A 351 -5.69 -6.28 -4.57
CA PRO A 351 -6.66 -6.51 -5.63
C PRO A 351 -6.18 -5.95 -6.96
N VAL A 352 -6.15 -6.81 -7.98
CA VAL A 352 -5.91 -6.43 -9.38
C VAL A 352 -7.22 -5.94 -10.01
N LEU A 353 -8.33 -6.53 -9.58
CA LEU A 353 -9.67 -6.10 -9.92
C LEU A 353 -10.52 -6.01 -8.66
N VAL A 354 -11.42 -5.04 -8.65
CA VAL A 354 -12.45 -4.89 -7.62
C VAL A 354 -13.84 -4.97 -8.29
N PRO A 355 -14.93 -5.19 -7.53
CA PRO A 355 -16.27 -5.24 -8.10
C PRO A 355 -16.57 -4.00 -8.95
N GLY A 356 -17.10 -4.23 -10.16
CA GLY A 356 -17.42 -3.18 -11.14
C GLY A 356 -16.31 -2.81 -12.11
N GLN A 357 -15.10 -3.32 -11.94
CA GLN A 357 -14.01 -3.13 -12.89
C GLN A 357 -14.05 -4.12 -14.05
N VAL A 358 -13.53 -3.67 -15.20
CA VAL A 358 -13.50 -4.42 -16.45
C VAL A 358 -12.20 -5.19 -16.58
N PHE A 359 -12.27 -6.45 -16.96
CA PHE A 359 -11.11 -7.21 -17.41
C PHE A 359 -10.57 -6.61 -18.71
N SER A 360 -9.34 -6.12 -18.69
CA SER A 360 -8.65 -5.64 -19.89
C SER A 360 -7.60 -6.63 -20.37
N PRO A 361 -7.20 -6.61 -21.65
CA PRO A 361 -6.10 -7.43 -22.15
C PRO A 361 -4.81 -7.22 -21.36
N GLN A 362 -4.57 -5.97 -20.91
CA GLN A 362 -3.39 -5.63 -20.10
C GLN A 362 -3.45 -6.25 -18.70
N ILE A 363 -4.63 -6.26 -18.06
CA ILE A 363 -4.83 -6.92 -16.75
C ILE A 363 -4.61 -8.43 -16.89
N LEU A 364 -5.16 -9.06 -17.92
CA LEU A 364 -4.96 -10.49 -18.16
C LEU A 364 -3.49 -10.83 -18.43
N ALA A 365 -2.79 -10.04 -19.23
CA ALA A 365 -1.36 -10.20 -19.47
C ALA A 365 -0.54 -10.02 -18.18
N PHE A 366 -0.87 -9.02 -17.37
CA PHE A 366 -0.24 -8.78 -16.07
C PHE A 366 -0.45 -9.96 -15.12
N MET A 367 -1.67 -10.47 -14.98
CA MET A 367 -1.96 -11.62 -14.12
C MET A 367 -1.20 -12.87 -14.55
N ARG A 368 -1.09 -13.13 -15.84
CA ARG A 368 -0.24 -14.23 -16.36
C ARG A 368 1.23 -14.06 -16.04
N SER A 369 1.74 -12.81 -16.09
CA SER A 369 3.13 -12.52 -15.79
C SER A 369 3.52 -12.70 -14.32
N LEU A 370 2.54 -12.67 -13.41
CA LEU A 370 2.78 -12.87 -11.97
C LEU A 370 3.15 -14.31 -11.64
N ASP A 371 2.75 -15.28 -12.48
CA ASP A 371 3.00 -16.73 -12.26
C ASP A 371 2.67 -17.15 -10.82
N THR A 372 1.51 -16.70 -10.34
CA THR A 372 1.12 -16.92 -8.95
C THR A 372 0.13 -18.07 -8.84
N PRO A 373 0.38 -19.04 -7.96
CA PRO A 373 -0.47 -20.24 -7.83
C PRO A 373 -1.80 -19.96 -7.14
N GLU A 374 -1.91 -18.86 -6.40
CA GLU A 374 -3.07 -18.53 -5.59
C GLU A 374 -3.67 -17.20 -6.02
N VAL A 375 -4.91 -17.22 -6.49
CA VAL A 375 -5.67 -16.04 -6.88
C VAL A 375 -7.01 -16.07 -6.17
N HIS A 376 -7.17 -15.22 -5.14
CA HIS A 376 -8.47 -15.05 -4.50
C HIS A 376 -9.45 -14.38 -5.47
N GLY A 377 -10.70 -14.81 -5.45
CA GLY A 377 -11.72 -14.36 -6.43
C GLY A 377 -11.72 -15.14 -7.73
N TYR A 378 -10.84 -16.14 -7.87
CA TYR A 378 -10.85 -17.14 -8.91
C TYR A 378 -11.11 -18.53 -8.30
N ARG A 379 -12.01 -19.28 -8.89
CA ARG A 379 -12.32 -20.65 -8.49
C ARG A 379 -11.87 -21.62 -9.59
N PRO A 380 -10.91 -22.53 -9.33
CA PRO A 380 -10.39 -23.43 -10.35
C PRO A 380 -11.45 -24.32 -11.00
N ASP A 381 -12.55 -24.59 -10.29
CA ASP A 381 -13.65 -25.46 -10.75
C ASP A 381 -14.66 -24.76 -11.67
N VAL A 382 -14.82 -23.43 -11.57
CA VAL A 382 -15.84 -22.67 -12.31
C VAL A 382 -15.33 -21.34 -12.90
N GLY A 383 -14.21 -20.82 -12.47
CA GLY A 383 -13.60 -19.61 -13.00
C GLY A 383 -13.85 -18.33 -12.19
N TYR A 384 -13.83 -17.18 -12.88
CA TYR A 384 -14.12 -15.86 -12.34
C TYR A 384 -15.62 -15.62 -12.29
N ARG A 385 -16.08 -14.99 -11.21
CA ARG A 385 -17.47 -14.54 -11.10
C ARG A 385 -17.61 -13.16 -11.69
N VAL A 386 -18.43 -13.02 -12.72
CA VAL A 386 -18.62 -11.81 -13.50
C VAL A 386 -20.10 -11.42 -13.60
N TYR A 387 -20.38 -10.19 -13.99
CA TYR A 387 -21.75 -9.75 -14.24
C TYR A 387 -22.26 -10.27 -15.59
N VAL A 388 -23.55 -10.62 -15.63
CA VAL A 388 -24.30 -10.81 -16.89
C VAL A 388 -24.75 -9.45 -17.44
N ASP A 389 -24.93 -9.33 -18.77
CA ASP A 389 -25.32 -8.08 -19.44
C ASP A 389 -26.57 -7.44 -18.84
N LYS A 390 -27.58 -8.26 -18.53
CA LYS A 390 -28.82 -7.80 -17.88
C LYS A 390 -28.56 -7.04 -16.55
N ALA A 391 -27.57 -7.47 -15.78
CA ALA A 391 -27.23 -6.81 -14.53
C ALA A 391 -26.59 -5.45 -14.77
N LEU A 392 -25.77 -5.35 -15.83
CA LEU A 392 -25.13 -4.08 -16.22
C LEU A 392 -26.17 -3.07 -16.74
N GLU A 393 -27.19 -3.54 -17.48
CA GLU A 393 -28.33 -2.71 -17.90
C GLU A 393 -29.15 -2.20 -16.69
N ILE A 394 -29.45 -3.07 -15.75
CA ILE A 394 -30.12 -2.67 -14.49
C ILE A 394 -29.28 -1.66 -13.73
N ALA A 395 -27.98 -1.89 -13.63
CA ALA A 395 -27.07 -0.98 -12.97
C ALA A 395 -27.05 0.41 -13.67
N ALA A 396 -27.10 0.46 -14.97
CA ALA A 396 -27.17 1.73 -15.72
C ALA A 396 -28.47 2.50 -15.45
N THR A 397 -29.60 1.80 -15.31
CA THR A 397 -30.94 2.43 -15.18
C THR A 397 -31.32 2.80 -13.74
N THR A 398 -30.78 2.06 -12.73
CA THR A 398 -31.08 2.28 -11.31
C THR A 398 -30.11 3.22 -10.60
N ARG A 399 -29.52 4.14 -11.32
CA ARG A 399 -28.53 5.08 -10.79
C ARG A 399 -29.15 5.93 -9.68
N PRO A 400 -28.60 5.94 -8.44
CA PRO A 400 -29.11 6.84 -7.40
C PRO A 400 -28.99 8.28 -7.88
N ALA A 401 -30.00 9.10 -7.64
CA ALA A 401 -29.90 10.53 -7.86
C ALA A 401 -28.70 11.08 -7.08
N PRO A 402 -27.94 12.03 -7.64
CA PRO A 402 -26.88 12.68 -6.91
C PRO A 402 -27.46 13.23 -5.59
N PRO A 403 -26.73 13.13 -4.47
CA PRO A 403 -27.20 13.75 -3.23
C PRO A 403 -27.49 15.23 -3.51
N PRO A 404 -28.54 15.80 -2.91
CA PRO A 404 -28.80 17.22 -3.08
C PRO A 404 -27.54 18.00 -2.70
N ASP A 405 -27.24 19.04 -3.49
CA ASP A 405 -26.14 19.95 -3.16
C ASP A 405 -26.21 20.28 -1.67
N PRO A 406 -25.12 20.18 -0.92
CA PRO A 406 -25.15 20.54 0.48
C PRO A 406 -25.65 21.99 0.56
N ALA A 407 -26.85 22.15 1.11
CA ALA A 407 -27.45 23.46 1.34
C ALA A 407 -26.36 24.36 1.96
N GLY A 408 -26.19 25.55 1.41
CA GLY A 408 -25.16 26.50 1.81
C GLY A 408 -25.03 26.60 3.32
N PRO A 409 -23.92 27.08 3.83
CA PRO A 409 -23.56 26.99 5.23
C PRO A 409 -24.72 27.46 6.11
N PRO A 410 -25.10 26.68 7.15
CA PRO A 410 -26.12 27.15 8.08
C PRO A 410 -25.73 28.50 8.64
N ALA A 411 -26.68 29.42 8.67
CA ALA A 411 -26.47 30.75 9.22
C ALA A 411 -25.78 30.64 10.57
N THR A 412 -24.69 31.40 10.72
CA THR A 412 -23.84 31.43 11.90
C THR A 412 -24.66 31.62 13.16
N ALA A 413 -24.68 30.59 14.01
CA ALA A 413 -25.14 30.75 15.39
C ALA A 413 -24.15 31.70 16.11
N PRO A 414 -24.65 32.57 17.01
CA PRO A 414 -23.80 33.53 17.69
C PRO A 414 -22.74 32.82 18.56
N ASP A 415 -21.53 33.36 18.51
CA ASP A 415 -20.36 32.96 19.26
C ASP A 415 -20.66 32.93 20.78
N THR A 416 -20.85 31.73 21.33
CA THR A 416 -20.69 31.52 22.77
C THR A 416 -19.32 30.93 23.00
N ALA A 417 -18.40 31.70 23.55
CA ALA A 417 -17.06 31.28 23.95
C ALA A 417 -17.13 30.07 24.90
N PRO A 418 -16.30 29.04 24.71
CA PRO A 418 -16.24 27.93 25.63
C PRO A 418 -15.64 28.34 26.97
N ALA A 419 -16.29 27.95 28.06
CA ALA A 419 -15.78 28.10 29.41
C ALA A 419 -14.46 27.30 29.60
N ALA A 420 -13.51 27.89 30.32
CA ALA A 420 -12.26 27.27 30.67
C ALA A 420 -12.48 26.00 31.52
N PRO A 421 -11.66 24.94 31.34
CA PRO A 421 -11.74 23.76 32.18
C PRO A 421 -11.26 24.06 33.60
N PRO A 422 -11.83 23.40 34.63
CA PRO A 422 -11.41 23.57 36.01
C PRO A 422 -10.02 22.91 36.23
N ASP A 423 -9.18 23.60 36.98
CA ASP A 423 -7.89 23.13 37.43
C ASP A 423 -8.00 21.80 38.15
N ALA A 424 -7.23 20.81 37.71
CA ALA A 424 -7.06 19.55 38.41
C ALA A 424 -5.95 19.71 39.47
N ALA A 425 -6.34 19.56 40.73
CA ALA A 425 -5.44 19.36 41.84
C ALA A 425 -4.91 17.90 41.90
#